data_7bc98c4ae8c97385ad372020808112f4
#
_entry.id   7bc98c4ae8c97385ad372020808112f4
#
_cell.length_a   1.000
_cell.length_b   1.000
_cell.length_c   1.000
_cell.angle_alpha   90.00
_cell.angle_beta   90.00
_cell.angle_gamma   90.00
#
_symmetry.space_group_name_H-M   'P 1'
#
loop_
_entity.id
_entity.type
_entity.pdbx_description
1 polymer ?
#
loop_
_entity_poly.entity_id
_entity_poly.type
_entity_poly.pdbx_seq_one_letter_code
_entity_poly.pdbx_strand_id
1 'polypeptide(L)'
;MNTITIAVLLTVFNRKEKTLKCLERLYAQLPISGYKVDVYLTNDGCTDGTPEAVRTQFSDVHVIDAEGDLFWNRGMFTAWAEAAKTDYDFYLWLNDDTFLFDNAVETMLESSNRCGDEAVIVAAMRSKDKEVTTYSGHKKGKKVTPNGELQECETLNGNFVLVPRCVFKKVGNLDWTFRHAIGDIDYGYRVRRAGFKIYVAPVYLGICEDNPKLPAWARSEVPLRKRIKNLYSPLGYAEPLPFFHFERKNHGLFIALKHFVTIHVRVLFPGLWRQ
;
A
#
# COMPACT_ATOMS: atom_id res chain seq x y z
N MET A 1 -16.99 -1.33 -28.33
CA MET A 1 -16.60 -0.63 -27.10
C MET A 1 -15.11 -0.84 -26.90
N ASN A 2 -14.33 0.16 -26.54
CA ASN A 2 -12.90 -0.05 -26.24
C ASN A 2 -12.78 -0.86 -24.95
N THR A 3 -11.92 -1.87 -24.92
CA THR A 3 -11.61 -2.64 -23.70
C THR A 3 -10.87 -1.76 -22.73
N ILE A 4 -11.36 -1.64 -21.50
CA ILE A 4 -10.71 -0.88 -20.42
C ILE A 4 -9.52 -1.70 -19.88
N THR A 5 -8.40 -1.05 -19.63
CA THR A 5 -7.15 -1.71 -19.25
C THR A 5 -6.77 -1.44 -17.80
N ILE A 6 -6.33 -2.47 -17.09
CA ILE A 6 -5.93 -2.41 -15.67
C ILE A 6 -4.54 -3.02 -15.51
N ALA A 7 -3.61 -2.29 -14.89
CA ALA A 7 -2.35 -2.85 -14.40
C ALA A 7 -2.46 -3.13 -12.91
N VAL A 8 -2.38 -4.39 -12.51
CA VAL A 8 -2.27 -4.80 -11.10
C VAL A 8 -0.80 -4.79 -10.71
N LEU A 9 -0.48 -4.13 -9.59
CA LEU A 9 0.89 -3.88 -9.15
C LEU A 9 1.14 -4.55 -7.81
N LEU A 10 2.17 -5.40 -7.74
CA LEU A 10 2.60 -6.10 -6.54
C LEU A 10 4.12 -5.93 -6.31
N THR A 11 4.53 -6.12 -5.07
CA THR A 11 5.94 -6.34 -4.71
C THR A 11 6.03 -7.45 -3.68
N VAL A 12 7.05 -8.31 -3.79
CA VAL A 12 7.20 -9.50 -2.94
C VAL A 12 8.63 -9.65 -2.44
N PHE A 13 8.75 -10.16 -1.22
CA PHE A 13 10.02 -10.55 -0.62
C PHE A 13 9.85 -11.75 0.31
N ASN A 14 10.31 -12.95 -0.13
CA ASN A 14 10.33 -14.18 0.67
C ASN A 14 8.99 -14.54 1.33
N ARG A 15 7.90 -14.59 0.54
CA ARG A 15 6.54 -14.89 1.01
C ARG A 15 5.78 -15.81 0.06
N LYS A 16 6.46 -16.84 -0.47
CA LYS A 16 5.94 -17.72 -1.54
C LYS A 16 4.48 -18.13 -1.35
N GLU A 17 4.15 -18.74 -0.23
CA GLU A 17 2.79 -19.27 0.01
C GLU A 17 1.72 -18.15 0.02
N LYS A 18 2.04 -17.00 0.64
CA LYS A 18 1.11 -15.85 0.68
C LYS A 18 0.92 -15.25 -0.69
N THR A 19 2.02 -15.05 -1.42
CA THR A 19 2.01 -14.49 -2.77
C THR A 19 1.19 -15.35 -3.72
N LEU A 20 1.42 -16.67 -3.74
CA LEU A 20 0.65 -17.58 -4.59
C LEU A 20 -0.84 -17.53 -4.24
N LYS A 21 -1.18 -17.59 -2.96
CA LYS A 21 -2.57 -17.50 -2.51
C LYS A 21 -3.23 -16.15 -2.82
N CYS A 22 -2.48 -15.05 -2.75
CA CYS A 22 -2.96 -13.73 -3.15
C CYS A 22 -3.30 -13.72 -4.66
N LEU A 23 -2.37 -14.21 -5.49
CA LEU A 23 -2.59 -14.33 -6.94
C LEU A 23 -3.75 -15.27 -7.27
N GLU A 24 -3.87 -16.43 -6.62
CA GLU A 24 -5.02 -17.34 -6.79
C GLU A 24 -6.35 -16.60 -6.55
N ARG A 25 -6.44 -15.77 -5.49
CA ARG A 25 -7.64 -15.00 -5.20
C ARG A 25 -7.91 -13.87 -6.19
N LEU A 26 -6.87 -13.29 -6.76
CA LEU A 26 -7.00 -12.31 -7.84
C LEU A 26 -7.49 -13.00 -9.12
N TYR A 27 -6.81 -14.06 -9.55
CA TYR A 27 -7.11 -14.77 -10.80
C TYR A 27 -8.47 -15.47 -10.78
N ALA A 28 -8.96 -15.87 -9.59
CA ALA A 28 -10.32 -16.40 -9.45
C ALA A 28 -11.43 -15.40 -9.82
N GLN A 29 -11.11 -14.11 -9.90
CA GLN A 29 -12.04 -13.04 -10.30
C GLN A 29 -11.88 -12.64 -11.78
N LEU A 30 -10.92 -13.25 -12.49
CA LEU A 30 -10.65 -12.95 -13.89
C LEU A 30 -11.20 -14.07 -14.82
N PRO A 31 -11.62 -13.76 -16.05
CA PRO A 31 -11.69 -12.42 -16.65
C PRO A 31 -12.88 -11.59 -16.16
N ILE A 32 -12.73 -10.27 -16.15
CA ILE A 32 -13.83 -9.33 -15.90
C ILE A 32 -14.34 -8.82 -17.27
N SER A 33 -15.64 -8.91 -17.50
CA SER A 33 -16.24 -8.50 -18.78
C SER A 33 -15.97 -7.02 -19.10
N GLY A 34 -15.39 -6.76 -20.26
CA GLY A 34 -15.05 -5.40 -20.73
C GLY A 34 -13.70 -4.90 -20.25
N TYR A 35 -12.95 -5.69 -19.46
CA TYR A 35 -11.65 -5.28 -18.93
C TYR A 35 -10.55 -6.25 -19.36
N LYS A 36 -9.36 -5.69 -19.64
CA LYS A 36 -8.11 -6.43 -19.79
C LYS A 36 -7.24 -6.15 -18.59
N VAL A 37 -6.77 -7.18 -17.90
CA VAL A 37 -5.95 -7.10 -16.69
C VAL A 37 -4.58 -7.66 -16.97
N ASP A 38 -3.54 -6.86 -16.74
CA ASP A 38 -2.14 -7.29 -16.78
C ASP A 38 -1.56 -7.15 -15.35
N VAL A 39 -0.72 -8.11 -14.94
CA VAL A 39 -0.17 -8.13 -13.55
C VAL A 39 1.33 -7.92 -13.59
N TYR A 40 1.81 -6.95 -12.80
CA TYR A 40 3.22 -6.60 -12.64
C TYR A 40 3.67 -6.87 -11.21
N LEU A 41 4.68 -7.71 -11.05
CA LEU A 41 5.18 -8.13 -9.76
C LEU A 41 6.68 -7.85 -9.66
N THR A 42 7.08 -6.96 -8.75
CA THR A 42 8.50 -6.77 -8.41
C THR A 42 8.96 -7.84 -7.44
N ASN A 43 9.91 -8.66 -7.89
CA ASN A 43 10.67 -9.57 -7.05
C ASN A 43 11.80 -8.79 -6.38
N ASP A 44 11.70 -8.49 -5.08
CA ASP A 44 12.70 -7.74 -4.32
C ASP A 44 13.82 -8.65 -3.77
N GLY A 45 14.43 -9.47 -4.66
CA GLY A 45 15.53 -10.35 -4.30
C GLY A 45 15.10 -11.57 -3.47
N CYS A 46 13.98 -12.20 -3.81
CA CYS A 46 13.51 -13.43 -3.14
C CYS A 46 14.52 -14.58 -3.29
N THR A 47 14.68 -15.36 -2.22
CA THR A 47 15.53 -16.55 -2.17
C THR A 47 14.76 -17.83 -1.81
N ASP A 48 13.44 -17.73 -1.64
CA ASP A 48 12.55 -18.82 -1.23
C ASP A 48 11.85 -19.54 -2.41
N GLY A 49 12.22 -19.19 -3.66
CA GLY A 49 11.61 -19.73 -4.88
C GLY A 49 10.24 -19.10 -5.20
N THR A 50 9.93 -17.92 -4.65
CA THR A 50 8.69 -17.18 -5.00
C THR A 50 8.61 -16.83 -6.47
N PRO A 51 9.60 -16.18 -7.12
CA PRO A 51 9.49 -15.76 -8.51
C PRO A 51 9.37 -16.94 -9.49
N GLU A 52 10.08 -18.05 -9.25
CA GLU A 52 10.00 -19.26 -10.05
C GLU A 52 8.59 -19.88 -9.97
N ALA A 53 8.03 -19.94 -8.77
CA ALA A 53 6.68 -20.47 -8.56
C ALA A 53 5.61 -19.58 -9.24
N VAL A 54 5.76 -18.24 -9.16
CA VAL A 54 4.86 -17.31 -9.86
C VAL A 54 4.94 -17.52 -11.38
N ARG A 55 6.14 -17.53 -11.97
CA ARG A 55 6.32 -17.76 -13.42
C ARG A 55 5.76 -19.11 -13.89
N THR A 56 5.79 -20.12 -13.01
CA THR A 56 5.28 -21.45 -13.34
C THR A 56 3.75 -21.52 -13.28
N GLN A 57 3.13 -20.90 -12.27
CA GLN A 57 1.68 -21.01 -12.03
C GLN A 57 0.87 -19.89 -12.70
N PHE A 58 1.48 -18.72 -12.90
CA PHE A 58 0.87 -17.53 -13.48
C PHE A 58 1.80 -16.95 -14.56
N SER A 59 1.86 -17.63 -15.70
CA SER A 59 2.84 -17.35 -16.76
C SER A 59 2.66 -16.02 -17.47
N ASP A 60 1.52 -15.35 -17.30
CA ASP A 60 1.18 -14.02 -17.81
C ASP A 60 1.56 -12.88 -16.85
N VAL A 61 2.04 -13.19 -15.64
CA VAL A 61 2.55 -12.19 -14.71
C VAL A 61 3.90 -11.65 -15.18
N HIS A 62 4.00 -10.32 -15.33
CA HIS A 62 5.25 -9.61 -15.62
C HIS A 62 6.10 -9.54 -14.34
N VAL A 63 7.00 -10.50 -14.15
CA VAL A 63 7.92 -10.53 -13.01
C VAL A 63 9.14 -9.68 -13.29
N ILE A 64 9.35 -8.63 -12.49
CA ILE A 64 10.47 -7.70 -12.56
C ILE A 64 11.48 -8.08 -11.48
N ASP A 65 12.65 -8.61 -11.85
CA ASP A 65 13.69 -8.97 -10.89
C ASP A 65 14.48 -7.76 -10.43
N ALA A 66 14.61 -7.60 -9.12
CA ALA A 66 15.45 -6.61 -8.45
C ALA A 66 16.47 -7.31 -7.53
N GLU A 67 17.53 -6.58 -7.19
CA GLU A 67 18.64 -7.11 -6.39
C GLU A 67 18.34 -7.20 -4.89
N GLY A 68 17.18 -6.72 -4.44
CA GLY A 68 16.80 -6.61 -3.04
C GLY A 68 16.90 -5.18 -2.50
N ASP A 69 16.48 -4.99 -1.25
CA ASP A 69 16.52 -3.70 -0.51
C ASP A 69 15.60 -2.58 -1.06
N LEU A 70 14.61 -2.94 -1.89
CA LEU A 70 13.58 -2.01 -2.34
C LEU A 70 12.52 -1.79 -1.27
N PHE A 71 12.16 -2.83 -0.55
CA PHE A 71 11.03 -2.85 0.37
C PHE A 71 9.70 -2.51 -0.35
N TRP A 72 8.62 -2.31 0.42
CA TRP A 72 7.31 -2.16 -0.16
C TRP A 72 7.18 -0.97 -1.12
N ASN A 73 7.55 0.23 -0.66
CA ASN A 73 7.28 1.45 -1.45
C ASN A 73 8.09 1.51 -2.75
N ARG A 74 9.39 1.19 -2.69
CA ARG A 74 10.22 1.18 -3.89
C ARG A 74 9.93 -0.01 -4.80
N GLY A 75 9.57 -1.16 -4.24
CA GLY A 75 9.12 -2.30 -5.03
C GLY A 75 7.83 -1.98 -5.79
N MET A 76 6.84 -1.37 -5.13
CA MET A 76 5.61 -0.88 -5.78
C MET A 76 5.90 0.22 -6.80
N PHE A 77 6.82 1.15 -6.50
CA PHE A 77 7.28 2.16 -7.46
C PHE A 77 7.84 1.50 -8.73
N THR A 78 8.64 0.46 -8.58
CA THR A 78 9.27 -0.27 -9.69
C THR A 78 8.22 -0.98 -10.56
N ALA A 79 7.28 -1.70 -9.95
CA ALA A 79 6.16 -2.32 -10.66
C ALA A 79 5.33 -1.27 -11.42
N TRP A 80 5.06 -0.14 -10.78
CA TRP A 80 4.27 0.93 -11.40
C TRP A 80 5.03 1.63 -12.53
N ALA A 81 6.33 1.88 -12.37
CA ALA A 81 7.16 2.46 -13.41
C ALA A 81 7.23 1.58 -14.68
N GLU A 82 7.27 0.26 -14.50
CA GLU A 82 7.24 -0.69 -15.61
C GLU A 82 5.87 -0.69 -16.30
N ALA A 83 4.78 -0.82 -15.53
CA ALA A 83 3.43 -0.78 -16.04
C ALA A 83 3.11 0.54 -16.78
N ALA A 84 3.62 1.66 -16.26
CA ALA A 84 3.37 2.99 -16.82
C ALA A 84 4.03 3.25 -18.19
N LYS A 85 4.87 2.33 -18.69
CA LYS A 85 5.34 2.34 -20.08
C LYS A 85 4.18 2.06 -21.06
N THR A 86 3.11 1.43 -20.56
CA THR A 86 1.83 1.26 -21.24
C THR A 86 0.80 2.18 -20.58
N ASP A 87 -0.04 2.86 -21.36
CA ASP A 87 -1.02 3.83 -20.85
C ASP A 87 -2.30 3.11 -20.39
N TYR A 88 -2.29 2.51 -19.22
CA TYR A 88 -3.45 1.85 -18.62
C TYR A 88 -4.52 2.85 -18.17
N ASP A 89 -5.81 2.41 -18.22
CA ASP A 89 -6.93 3.19 -17.69
C ASP A 89 -6.92 3.25 -16.16
N PHE A 90 -6.45 2.14 -15.53
CA PHE A 90 -6.36 2.01 -14.07
C PHE A 90 -5.07 1.33 -13.65
N TYR A 91 -4.58 1.73 -12.47
CA TYR A 91 -3.51 1.06 -11.72
C TYR A 91 -4.08 0.56 -10.40
N LEU A 92 -3.95 -0.73 -10.14
CA LEU A 92 -4.52 -1.41 -8.98
C LEU A 92 -3.38 -1.94 -8.10
N TRP A 93 -3.13 -1.29 -6.96
CA TRP A 93 -2.16 -1.79 -6.00
C TRP A 93 -2.73 -3.00 -5.27
N LEU A 94 -1.91 -4.01 -5.06
CA LEU A 94 -2.28 -5.21 -4.31
C LEU A 94 -1.08 -5.71 -3.50
N ASN A 95 -1.23 -5.81 -2.18
CA ASN A 95 -0.21 -6.42 -1.35
C ASN A 95 -0.26 -7.95 -1.47
N ASP A 96 0.92 -8.58 -1.44
CA ASP A 96 1.13 -10.02 -1.58
C ASP A 96 0.55 -10.87 -0.43
N ASP A 97 0.08 -10.24 0.65
CA ASP A 97 -0.56 -10.85 1.81
C ASP A 97 -2.02 -10.40 2.01
N THR A 98 -2.62 -9.81 0.99
CA THR A 98 -4.02 -9.42 0.96
C THR A 98 -4.84 -10.49 0.22
N PHE A 99 -5.78 -11.11 0.93
CA PHE A 99 -6.63 -12.19 0.39
C PHE A 99 -8.01 -11.64 0.05
N LEU A 100 -8.22 -11.39 -1.23
CA LEU A 100 -9.44 -10.78 -1.74
C LEU A 100 -10.67 -11.68 -1.56
N PHE A 101 -11.81 -11.07 -1.26
CA PHE A 101 -13.12 -11.70 -1.36
C PHE A 101 -13.57 -11.76 -2.81
N ASP A 102 -14.58 -12.58 -3.09
CA ASP A 102 -15.19 -12.65 -4.42
C ASP A 102 -15.73 -11.27 -4.82
N ASN A 103 -15.64 -10.92 -6.10
CA ASN A 103 -16.05 -9.63 -6.69
C ASN A 103 -15.33 -8.38 -6.13
N ALA A 104 -14.19 -8.54 -5.44
CA ALA A 104 -13.48 -7.40 -4.86
C ALA A 104 -12.97 -6.42 -5.93
N VAL A 105 -12.44 -6.92 -7.05
CA VAL A 105 -11.97 -6.08 -8.15
C VAL A 105 -13.14 -5.35 -8.81
N GLU A 106 -14.24 -6.05 -9.08
CA GLU A 106 -15.46 -5.47 -9.67
C GLU A 106 -16.04 -4.38 -8.78
N THR A 107 -16.12 -4.61 -7.46
CA THR A 107 -16.58 -3.60 -6.48
C THR A 107 -15.71 -2.34 -6.47
N MET A 108 -14.37 -2.48 -6.66
CA MET A 108 -13.48 -1.32 -6.78
C MET A 108 -13.76 -0.52 -8.05
N LEU A 109 -13.98 -1.22 -9.18
CA LEU A 109 -14.31 -0.58 -10.48
C LEU A 109 -15.67 0.11 -10.45
N GLU A 110 -16.70 -0.54 -9.91
CA GLU A 110 -18.01 0.07 -9.70
C GLU A 110 -17.94 1.30 -8.80
N SER A 111 -17.15 1.22 -7.72
CA SER A 111 -16.91 2.35 -6.83
C SER A 111 -16.25 3.53 -7.55
N SER A 112 -15.28 3.26 -8.42
CA SER A 112 -14.63 4.27 -9.26
C SER A 112 -15.61 4.89 -10.25
N ASN A 113 -16.38 4.07 -10.95
CA ASN A 113 -17.40 4.53 -11.91
C ASN A 113 -18.43 5.46 -11.26
N ARG A 114 -18.89 5.15 -10.03
CA ARG A 114 -19.77 6.04 -9.23
C ARG A 114 -19.14 7.40 -8.94
N CYS A 115 -17.83 7.52 -9.02
CA CYS A 115 -17.06 8.76 -8.87
C CYS A 115 -16.61 9.35 -10.21
N GLY A 116 -17.13 8.86 -11.34
CA GLY A 116 -16.76 9.30 -12.69
C GLY A 116 -15.33 8.94 -13.10
N ASP A 117 -14.73 7.94 -12.45
CA ASP A 117 -13.33 7.51 -12.62
C ASP A 117 -12.30 8.64 -12.38
N GLU A 118 -12.64 9.57 -11.49
CA GLU A 118 -11.80 10.72 -11.14
C GLU A 118 -11.38 10.73 -9.66
N ALA A 119 -11.56 9.62 -8.93
CA ALA A 119 -11.19 9.50 -7.53
C ALA A 119 -10.37 8.22 -7.27
N VAL A 120 -9.48 8.26 -6.29
CA VAL A 120 -8.82 7.06 -5.78
C VAL A 120 -9.79 6.28 -4.91
N ILE A 121 -9.90 4.98 -5.15
CA ILE A 121 -10.69 4.08 -4.30
C ILE A 121 -9.73 3.23 -3.47
N VAL A 122 -9.94 3.24 -2.16
CA VAL A 122 -9.20 2.39 -1.22
C VAL A 122 -10.12 1.34 -0.60
N ALA A 123 -9.68 0.10 -0.60
CA ALA A 123 -10.42 -0.98 0.02
C ALA A 123 -10.28 -0.96 1.54
N ALA A 124 -11.31 -1.39 2.24
CA ALA A 124 -11.22 -1.78 3.63
C ALA A 124 -10.96 -3.28 3.74
N MET A 125 -9.97 -3.64 4.57
CA MET A 125 -9.63 -5.01 4.92
C MET A 125 -10.02 -5.31 6.36
N ARG A 126 -10.35 -6.57 6.65
CA ARG A 126 -10.63 -7.01 8.01
C ARG A 126 -9.69 -8.13 8.45
N SER A 127 -9.65 -8.41 9.74
CA SER A 127 -9.00 -9.60 10.26
C SER A 127 -9.81 -10.86 9.92
N LYS A 128 -9.14 -12.02 9.91
CA LYS A 128 -9.78 -13.32 9.61
C LYS A 128 -10.84 -13.69 10.65
N ASP A 129 -10.46 -13.57 11.92
CA ASP A 129 -11.26 -14.11 13.04
C ASP A 129 -12.15 -13.06 13.71
N LYS A 130 -11.98 -11.79 13.41
CA LYS A 130 -12.75 -10.67 13.99
C LYS A 130 -13.16 -9.73 12.88
N GLU A 131 -14.38 -9.21 12.95
CA GLU A 131 -14.85 -8.16 12.04
C GLU A 131 -14.29 -6.78 12.41
N VAL A 132 -12.97 -6.72 12.59
CA VAL A 132 -12.25 -5.49 12.93
C VAL A 132 -11.54 -4.99 11.68
N THR A 133 -11.71 -3.71 11.36
CA THR A 133 -11.01 -3.04 10.25
C THR A 133 -9.50 -3.00 10.54
N THR A 134 -8.72 -3.73 9.74
CA THR A 134 -7.26 -3.78 9.86
C THR A 134 -6.61 -2.69 9.03
N TYR A 135 -6.96 -2.58 7.75
CA TYR A 135 -6.48 -1.57 6.82
C TYR A 135 -7.65 -0.89 6.12
N SER A 136 -7.52 0.40 5.83
CA SER A 136 -8.56 1.20 5.17
C SER A 136 -8.03 2.61 4.85
N GLY A 137 -8.90 3.50 4.38
CA GLY A 137 -8.68 4.94 4.43
C GLY A 137 -8.77 5.49 5.85
N HIS A 138 -8.17 6.67 6.07
CA HIS A 138 -8.26 7.35 7.36
C HIS A 138 -8.92 8.72 7.20
N LYS A 139 -9.77 9.08 8.16
CA LYS A 139 -10.39 10.39 8.29
C LYS A 139 -10.18 10.91 9.71
N LYS A 140 -9.61 12.11 9.82
CA LYS A 140 -9.25 12.71 11.13
C LYS A 140 -8.42 11.74 12.01
N GLY A 141 -7.46 11.03 11.39
CA GLY A 141 -6.56 10.09 12.06
C GLY A 141 -7.20 8.74 12.47
N LYS A 142 -8.48 8.49 12.14
CA LYS A 142 -9.16 7.23 12.45
C LYS A 142 -9.38 6.43 11.18
N LYS A 143 -9.24 5.11 11.26
CA LYS A 143 -9.61 4.18 10.17
C LYS A 143 -11.11 4.32 9.87
N VAL A 144 -11.45 4.36 8.59
CA VAL A 144 -12.85 4.36 8.14
C VAL A 144 -13.33 2.92 8.04
N THR A 145 -14.41 2.60 8.72
CA THR A 145 -15.09 1.30 8.64
C THR A 145 -16.18 1.36 7.58
N PRO A 146 -16.28 0.38 6.67
CA PRO A 146 -17.34 0.33 5.67
C PRO A 146 -18.74 0.37 6.29
N ASN A 147 -19.67 1.04 5.62
CA ASN A 147 -21.06 1.21 6.08
C ASN A 147 -22.12 1.05 4.96
N GLY A 148 -21.73 0.42 3.86
CA GLY A 148 -22.60 0.27 2.68
C GLY A 148 -22.51 1.41 1.67
N GLU A 149 -21.82 2.51 2.00
CA GLU A 149 -21.67 3.67 1.13
C GLU A 149 -20.20 4.04 0.90
N LEU A 150 -19.93 4.76 -0.21
CA LEU A 150 -18.63 5.38 -0.43
C LEU A 150 -18.37 6.47 0.59
N GLN A 151 -17.28 6.36 1.34
CA GLN A 151 -16.93 7.32 2.38
C GLN A 151 -15.63 8.06 2.04
N GLU A 152 -15.71 9.39 1.92
CA GLU A 152 -14.52 10.20 1.69
C GLU A 152 -13.54 10.12 2.86
N CYS A 153 -12.24 9.92 2.55
CA CYS A 153 -11.16 9.87 3.51
C CYS A 153 -9.99 10.79 3.13
N GLU A 154 -9.03 10.95 4.04
CA GLU A 154 -7.93 11.92 3.91
C GLU A 154 -6.62 11.27 3.49
N THR A 155 -6.37 10.05 3.95
CA THR A 155 -5.21 9.22 3.62
C THR A 155 -5.64 7.78 3.43
N LEU A 156 -4.75 6.94 2.94
CA LEU A 156 -5.03 5.54 2.61
C LEU A 156 -3.89 4.62 3.10
N ASN A 157 -4.22 3.34 3.24
CA ASN A 157 -3.26 2.25 3.31
C ASN A 157 -3.15 1.55 1.95
N GLY A 158 -1.95 1.20 1.55
CA GLY A 158 -1.62 0.70 0.22
C GLY A 158 -1.96 -0.78 -0.06
N ASN A 159 -2.81 -1.43 0.75
CA ASN A 159 -3.07 -2.87 0.62
C ASN A 159 -3.84 -3.27 -0.64
N PHE A 160 -4.89 -2.49 -0.99
CA PHE A 160 -5.68 -2.68 -2.20
C PHE A 160 -6.29 -1.34 -2.60
N VAL A 161 -5.73 -0.71 -3.64
CA VAL A 161 -6.03 0.67 -4.02
C VAL A 161 -6.16 0.79 -5.52
N LEU A 162 -7.26 1.34 -6.01
CA LEU A 162 -7.49 1.64 -7.41
C LEU A 162 -7.20 3.11 -7.71
N VAL A 163 -6.28 3.36 -8.63
CA VAL A 163 -5.87 4.70 -9.07
C VAL A 163 -6.21 4.87 -10.54
N PRO A 164 -7.14 5.76 -10.90
CA PRO A 164 -7.46 6.08 -12.29
C PRO A 164 -6.29 6.76 -13.01
N ARG A 165 -6.21 6.59 -14.33
CA ARG A 165 -5.22 7.20 -15.22
C ARG A 165 -5.09 8.72 -15.02
N CYS A 166 -6.20 9.44 -14.90
CA CYS A 166 -6.20 10.89 -14.73
C CYS A 166 -5.48 11.31 -13.45
N VAL A 167 -5.67 10.56 -12.36
CA VAL A 167 -4.98 10.77 -11.09
C VAL A 167 -3.48 10.50 -11.26
N PHE A 168 -3.11 9.35 -11.85
CA PHE A 168 -1.71 9.01 -12.10
C PHE A 168 -1.01 10.06 -12.96
N LYS A 169 -1.61 10.51 -14.06
CA LYS A 169 -1.03 11.54 -14.93
C LYS A 169 -0.78 12.86 -14.21
N LYS A 170 -1.58 13.20 -13.22
CA LYS A 170 -1.43 14.45 -12.45
C LYS A 170 -0.51 14.32 -11.25
N VAL A 171 -0.56 13.19 -10.55
CA VAL A 171 0.13 12.96 -9.27
C VAL A 171 1.47 12.24 -9.48
N GLY A 172 1.56 11.39 -10.50
CA GLY A 172 2.71 10.53 -10.78
C GLY A 172 2.73 9.27 -9.90
N ASN A 173 3.89 8.62 -9.88
CA ASN A 173 4.17 7.39 -9.12
C ASN A 173 4.36 7.68 -7.61
N LEU A 174 4.58 6.66 -6.80
CA LEU A 174 5.03 6.77 -5.42
C LEU A 174 6.32 7.59 -5.30
N ASP A 175 6.61 8.15 -4.13
CA ASP A 175 7.86 8.91 -3.92
C ASP A 175 9.00 7.94 -3.56
N TRP A 176 10.03 7.89 -4.39
CA TRP A 176 11.21 7.02 -4.23
C TRP A 176 12.00 7.28 -2.92
N THR A 177 11.83 8.45 -2.31
CA THR A 177 12.46 8.78 -1.03
C THR A 177 12.10 7.79 0.07
N PHE A 178 10.87 7.27 0.04
CA PHE A 178 10.40 6.28 1.01
C PHE A 178 10.81 4.87 0.58
N ARG A 179 11.23 4.04 1.54
CA ARG A 179 11.59 2.65 1.25
C ARG A 179 10.42 1.70 1.56
N HIS A 180 9.85 1.78 2.75
CA HIS A 180 8.80 0.85 3.20
C HIS A 180 7.51 1.58 3.56
N ALA A 181 7.47 2.25 4.70
CA ALA A 181 6.31 2.94 5.21
C ALA A 181 6.17 4.38 4.66
N ILE A 182 5.03 5.00 4.92
CA ILE A 182 4.72 6.41 4.64
C ILE A 182 4.39 6.70 3.17
N GLY A 183 4.90 5.92 2.21
CA GLY A 183 4.72 6.22 0.79
C GLY A 183 3.26 6.26 0.34
N ASP A 184 2.42 5.39 0.87
CA ASP A 184 0.97 5.36 0.65
C ASP A 184 0.28 6.58 1.26
N ILE A 185 0.66 6.96 2.48
CA ILE A 185 0.16 8.17 3.15
C ILE A 185 0.57 9.42 2.37
N ASP A 186 1.85 9.54 1.97
CA ASP A 186 2.33 10.64 1.13
C ASP A 186 1.57 10.72 -0.19
N TYR A 187 1.29 9.57 -0.82
CA TYR A 187 0.50 9.52 -2.04
C TYR A 187 -0.89 10.11 -1.82
N GLY A 188 -1.56 9.75 -0.74
CA GLY A 188 -2.86 10.31 -0.36
C GLY A 188 -2.82 11.83 -0.20
N TYR A 189 -1.78 12.38 0.45
CA TYR A 189 -1.59 13.84 0.54
C TYR A 189 -1.39 14.50 -0.83
N ARG A 190 -0.64 13.85 -1.74
CA ARG A 190 -0.41 14.37 -3.10
C ARG A 190 -1.68 14.35 -3.94
N VAL A 191 -2.46 13.27 -3.86
CA VAL A 191 -3.78 13.13 -4.52
C VAL A 191 -4.70 14.29 -4.12
N ARG A 192 -4.85 14.53 -2.83
CA ARG A 192 -5.71 15.62 -2.33
C ARG A 192 -5.21 17.01 -2.71
N ARG A 193 -3.89 17.25 -2.67
CA ARG A 193 -3.30 18.52 -3.14
C ARG A 193 -3.49 18.75 -4.62
N ALA A 194 -3.56 17.69 -5.42
CA ALA A 194 -3.86 17.77 -6.84
C ALA A 194 -5.35 18.03 -7.14
N GLY A 195 -6.22 18.08 -6.10
CA GLY A 195 -7.64 18.35 -6.20
C GLY A 195 -8.52 17.11 -6.32
N PHE A 196 -7.96 15.91 -6.29
CA PHE A 196 -8.71 14.66 -6.34
C PHE A 196 -9.19 14.22 -4.95
N LYS A 197 -10.24 13.40 -4.95
CA LYS A 197 -10.78 12.77 -3.73
C LYS A 197 -10.29 11.34 -3.57
N ILE A 198 -10.40 10.84 -2.35
CA ILE A 198 -10.12 9.45 -1.99
C ILE A 198 -11.36 8.92 -1.27
N TYR A 199 -11.86 7.76 -1.69
CA TYR A 199 -13.02 7.13 -1.07
C TYR A 199 -12.69 5.71 -0.61
N VAL A 200 -13.23 5.34 0.53
CA VAL A 200 -13.25 3.95 1.00
C VAL A 200 -14.42 3.23 0.33
N ALA A 201 -14.15 2.03 -0.19
CA ALA A 201 -15.17 1.15 -0.77
C ALA A 201 -16.28 0.82 0.24
N PRO A 202 -17.53 0.55 -0.21
CA PRO A 202 -18.69 0.45 0.67
C PRO A 202 -18.67 -0.78 1.59
N VAL A 203 -17.88 -1.81 1.26
CA VAL A 203 -17.81 -3.10 1.98
C VAL A 203 -16.37 -3.53 2.21
N TYR A 204 -16.16 -4.51 3.08
CA TYR A 204 -14.86 -5.17 3.19
C TYR A 204 -14.58 -5.99 1.92
N LEU A 205 -13.38 -5.84 1.38
CA LEU A 205 -12.98 -6.48 0.12
C LEU A 205 -11.96 -7.60 0.28
N GLY A 206 -11.54 -7.88 1.49
CA GLY A 206 -10.60 -8.97 1.76
C GLY A 206 -10.15 -9.06 3.19
N ILE A 207 -9.27 -10.02 3.41
CA ILE A 207 -8.58 -10.28 4.67
C ILE A 207 -7.12 -9.87 4.52
N CYS A 208 -6.65 -9.06 5.45
CA CYS A 208 -5.24 -8.77 5.65
C CYS A 208 -5.01 -8.54 7.15
N GLU A 209 -4.16 -9.36 7.77
CA GLU A 209 -3.93 -9.27 9.21
C GLU A 209 -3.12 -8.03 9.58
N ASP A 210 -3.56 -7.35 10.63
CA ASP A 210 -2.83 -6.22 11.20
C ASP A 210 -1.62 -6.72 12.02
N ASN A 211 -0.60 -5.88 12.14
CA ASN A 211 0.49 -6.11 13.08
C ASN A 211 0.28 -5.21 14.31
N PRO A 212 -0.37 -5.72 15.36
CA PRO A 212 -0.75 -4.91 16.53
C PRO A 212 0.44 -4.51 17.40
N LYS A 213 1.62 -5.12 17.17
CA LYS A 213 2.81 -4.84 17.98
C LYS A 213 3.45 -3.52 17.55
N LEU A 214 3.75 -2.68 18.52
CA LEU A 214 4.60 -1.51 18.31
C LEU A 214 5.94 -1.93 17.69
N PRO A 215 6.53 -1.12 16.81
CA PRO A 215 7.87 -1.40 16.28
C PRO A 215 8.89 -1.51 17.42
N ALA A 216 9.93 -2.30 17.21
CA ALA A 216 10.90 -2.61 18.26
C ALA A 216 11.55 -1.37 18.88
N TRP A 217 11.71 -0.28 18.12
CA TRP A 217 12.29 0.96 18.62
C TRP A 217 11.42 1.68 19.66
N ALA A 218 10.11 1.40 19.68
CA ALA A 218 9.15 2.03 20.58
C ALA A 218 8.84 1.18 21.84
N ARG A 219 9.49 0.02 22.01
CA ARG A 219 9.23 -0.93 23.11
C ARG A 219 10.30 -0.88 24.16
N SER A 220 9.92 -0.72 25.44
CA SER A 220 10.83 -0.60 26.58
C SER A 220 11.63 -1.88 26.89
N GLU A 221 11.04 -3.06 26.60
CA GLU A 221 11.67 -4.37 26.82
C GLU A 221 12.77 -4.70 25.79
N VAL A 222 12.90 -3.91 24.72
CA VAL A 222 13.92 -4.10 23.69
C VAL A 222 15.19 -3.32 24.07
N PRO A 223 16.38 -3.95 24.06
CA PRO A 223 17.64 -3.26 24.35
C PRO A 223 17.88 -2.04 23.46
N LEU A 224 18.43 -0.95 24.01
CA LEU A 224 18.63 0.33 23.32
C LEU A 224 19.34 0.18 21.96
N ARG A 225 20.41 -0.62 21.89
CA ARG A 225 21.14 -0.85 20.63
C ARG A 225 20.24 -1.42 19.54
N LYS A 226 19.34 -2.36 19.89
CA LYS A 226 18.37 -2.94 18.94
C LYS A 226 17.31 -1.93 18.59
N ARG A 227 16.86 -1.08 19.52
CA ARG A 227 15.90 0.00 19.26
C ARG A 227 16.46 0.99 18.25
N ILE A 228 17.69 1.46 18.45
CA ILE A 228 18.35 2.39 17.51
C ILE A 228 18.45 1.73 16.12
N LYS A 229 18.95 0.50 16.03
CA LYS A 229 19.05 -0.23 14.76
C LYS A 229 17.68 -0.34 14.06
N ASN A 230 16.62 -0.63 14.80
CA ASN A 230 15.27 -0.73 14.23
C ASN A 230 14.70 0.64 13.81
N LEU A 231 14.97 1.73 14.57
CA LEU A 231 14.52 3.08 14.19
C LEU A 231 15.09 3.50 12.82
N TYR A 232 16.35 3.18 12.56
CA TYR A 232 17.03 3.50 11.30
C TYR A 232 16.85 2.43 10.21
N SER A 233 16.00 1.43 10.46
CA SER A 233 15.60 0.43 9.49
C SER A 233 14.28 0.83 8.80
N PRO A 234 14.10 0.56 7.50
CA PRO A 234 12.82 0.76 6.82
C PRO A 234 11.65 0.05 7.54
N LEU A 235 11.93 -1.13 8.11
CA LEU A 235 10.95 -1.93 8.88
C LEU A 235 10.59 -1.33 10.25
N GLY A 236 11.22 -0.22 10.64
CA GLY A 236 10.85 0.53 11.84
C GLY A 236 9.65 1.44 11.66
N TYR A 237 9.15 1.60 10.45
CA TYR A 237 8.02 2.45 10.05
C TYR A 237 8.21 3.96 10.27
N ALA A 238 9.32 4.38 10.86
CA ALA A 238 9.59 5.77 11.20
C ALA A 238 11.06 6.13 10.99
N GLU A 239 11.65 5.62 9.90
CA GLU A 239 13.02 5.92 9.53
C GLU A 239 13.26 7.44 9.53
N PRO A 240 14.22 7.97 10.34
CA PRO A 240 14.25 9.39 10.71
C PRO A 240 14.32 10.37 9.54
N LEU A 241 15.15 10.11 8.53
CA LEU A 241 15.32 11.03 7.40
C LEU A 241 14.13 11.02 6.44
N PRO A 242 13.61 9.86 5.97
CA PRO A 242 12.38 9.81 5.20
C PRO A 242 11.19 10.41 5.96
N PHE A 243 11.05 10.12 7.27
CA PHE A 243 9.98 10.69 8.09
C PHE A 243 10.11 12.20 8.22
N PHE A 244 11.32 12.74 8.44
CA PHE A 244 11.58 14.18 8.44
C PHE A 244 11.21 14.82 7.10
N HIS A 245 11.58 14.18 5.98
CA HIS A 245 11.20 14.65 4.64
C HIS A 245 9.68 14.73 4.48
N PHE A 246 8.96 13.69 4.88
CA PHE A 246 7.50 13.64 4.85
C PHE A 246 6.88 14.78 5.68
N GLU A 247 7.33 14.95 6.93
CA GLU A 247 6.81 15.97 7.83
C GLU A 247 7.08 17.39 7.31
N ARG A 248 8.30 17.64 6.81
CA ARG A 248 8.65 18.93 6.22
C ARG A 248 7.78 19.27 5.00
N LYS A 249 7.55 18.30 4.12
CA LYS A 249 6.75 18.44 2.90
C LYS A 249 5.27 18.68 3.21
N ASN A 250 4.74 18.07 4.26
CA ASN A 250 3.31 18.03 4.53
C ASN A 250 2.87 18.96 5.67
N HIS A 251 3.71 19.19 6.67
CA HIS A 251 3.39 19.92 7.91
C HIS A 251 4.34 21.07 8.22
N GLY A 252 5.40 21.25 7.43
CA GLY A 252 6.37 22.33 7.55
C GLY A 252 7.58 22.00 8.43
N LEU A 253 8.60 22.86 8.35
CA LEU A 253 9.91 22.62 8.95
C LEU A 253 9.85 22.50 10.47
N PHE A 254 9.06 23.33 11.13
CA PHE A 254 8.97 23.34 12.61
C PHE A 254 8.43 22.00 13.14
N ILE A 255 7.38 21.48 12.53
CA ILE A 255 6.79 20.17 12.88
C ILE A 255 7.77 19.04 12.58
N ALA A 256 8.46 19.09 11.45
CA ALA A 256 9.49 18.12 11.08
C ALA A 256 10.62 18.05 12.11
N LEU A 257 11.14 19.20 12.53
CA LEU A 257 12.19 19.29 13.57
C LEU A 257 11.69 18.75 14.92
N LYS A 258 10.48 19.15 15.33
CA LYS A 258 9.84 18.65 16.55
C LYS A 258 9.75 17.13 16.53
N HIS A 259 9.20 16.55 15.46
CA HIS A 259 9.01 15.10 15.36
C HIS A 259 10.37 14.37 15.25
N PHE A 260 11.34 14.94 14.54
CA PHE A 260 12.69 14.38 14.48
C PHE A 260 13.33 14.27 15.87
N VAL A 261 13.25 15.32 16.69
CA VAL A 261 13.77 15.27 18.06
C VAL A 261 12.97 14.30 18.92
N THR A 262 11.63 14.38 18.89
CA THR A 262 10.79 13.55 19.76
C THR A 262 10.91 12.06 19.47
N ILE A 263 11.14 11.66 18.22
CA ILE A 263 11.33 10.23 17.87
C ILE A 263 12.64 9.69 18.47
N HIS A 264 13.71 10.51 18.49
CA HIS A 264 14.97 10.14 19.13
C HIS A 264 14.87 10.10 20.66
N VAL A 265 14.15 11.05 21.25
CA VAL A 265 13.83 10.99 22.69
C VAL A 265 13.03 9.74 23.01
N ARG A 266 12.06 9.38 22.18
CA ARG A 266 11.25 8.19 22.38
C ARG A 266 12.06 6.88 22.27
N VAL A 267 13.03 6.80 21.36
CA VAL A 267 13.89 5.62 21.25
C VAL A 267 14.78 5.47 22.48
N LEU A 268 15.18 6.59 23.12
CA LEU A 268 15.96 6.55 24.37
C LEU A 268 15.07 6.19 25.57
N PHE A 269 13.86 6.77 25.65
CA PHE A 269 12.95 6.68 26.78
C PHE A 269 11.54 6.28 26.32
N PRO A 270 11.32 5.04 25.83
CA PRO A 270 10.04 4.63 25.27
C PRO A 270 8.89 4.68 26.28
N GLY A 271 9.16 4.54 27.58
CA GLY A 271 8.17 4.66 28.64
C GLY A 271 7.55 6.06 28.85
N LEU A 272 8.11 7.11 28.23
CA LEU A 272 7.55 8.46 28.31
C LEU A 272 6.27 8.60 27.44
N TRP A 273 6.08 7.72 26.49
CA TRP A 273 4.86 7.69 25.65
C TRP A 273 3.94 6.59 26.17
N ARG A 274 2.86 6.97 26.83
CA ARG A 274 1.76 6.03 27.15
C ARG A 274 1.12 5.56 25.85
N GLN A 275 0.86 4.27 25.79
CA GLN A 275 0.12 3.61 24.70
C GLN A 275 -1.35 4.02 24.74
#